data_bf20e46d36b04cfc66e5fcf02449e7c4
#
_entry.id   bf20e46d36b04cfc66e5fcf02449e7c4
#
_cell.length_a   1.000
_cell.length_b   1.000
_cell.length_c   1.000
_cell.angle_alpha   90.00
_cell.angle_beta   90.00
_cell.angle_gamma   90.00
#
_symmetry.space_group_name_H-M   'P 1'
#
loop_
_entity.id
_entity.type
_entity.pdbx_description
1 polymer ?
#
loop_
_entity_poly.entity_id
_entity_poly.type
_entity_poly.pdbx_seq_one_letter_code
_entity_poly.pdbx_strand_id
1 'polypeptide(L)'
;MNLSTTQKRIIIELIKDKFHMNKENIQYCENYINDGFLIEETKQEKERNIESNKELIHKTRLEQRELFKLLNKFTLNEVEV
;
A
#
# COMPACT_ATOMS: atom_id res chain seq x y z
N MET A 1 -20.99 5.63 -16.56
CA MET A 1 -21.64 4.65 -15.69
C MET A 1 -21.87 5.29 -14.33
N ASN A 2 -23.12 5.38 -13.92
CA ASN A 2 -23.45 6.01 -12.65
C ASN A 2 -23.55 4.97 -11.55
N LEU A 3 -22.65 5.11 -10.57
CA LEU A 3 -22.66 4.26 -9.38
C LEU A 3 -23.65 4.82 -8.36
N SER A 4 -24.36 3.94 -7.66
CA SER A 4 -25.19 4.35 -6.54
C SER A 4 -24.35 4.84 -5.38
N THR A 5 -24.94 5.58 -4.44
CA THR A 5 -24.25 6.04 -3.23
C THR A 5 -23.69 4.86 -2.43
N THR A 6 -24.46 3.77 -2.34
CA THR A 6 -24.02 2.55 -1.64
C THR A 6 -22.81 1.92 -2.34
N GLN A 7 -22.85 1.84 -3.68
CA GLN A 7 -21.73 1.30 -4.45
C GLN A 7 -20.47 2.13 -4.29
N LYS A 8 -20.58 3.46 -4.33
CA LYS A 8 -19.46 4.37 -4.09
C LYS A 8 -18.86 4.18 -2.71
N ARG A 9 -19.71 4.03 -1.69
CA ARG A 9 -19.26 3.79 -0.31
C ARG A 9 -18.45 2.51 -0.21
N ILE A 10 -18.93 1.43 -0.81
CA ILE A 10 -18.24 0.14 -0.83
C ILE A 10 -16.87 0.27 -1.48
N ILE A 11 -16.80 0.94 -2.62
CA ILE A 11 -15.53 1.15 -3.33
C ILE A 11 -14.56 1.97 -2.47
N ILE A 12 -15.03 3.05 -1.85
CA ILE A 12 -14.21 3.90 -0.98
C ILE A 12 -13.65 3.09 0.20
N GLU A 13 -14.48 2.26 0.82
CA GLU A 13 -14.06 1.42 1.93
C GLU A 13 -12.99 0.41 1.50
N LEU A 14 -13.18 -0.23 0.33
CA LEU A 14 -12.19 -1.16 -0.21
C LEU A 14 -10.85 -0.47 -0.52
N ILE A 15 -10.90 0.73 -1.06
CA ILE A 15 -9.70 1.52 -1.33
C ILE A 15 -8.97 1.86 -0.03
N LYS A 16 -9.71 2.29 0.99
CA LYS A 16 -9.14 2.62 2.31
C LYS A 16 -8.51 1.40 2.97
N ASP A 17 -9.17 0.25 2.90
CA ASP A 17 -8.65 -1.00 3.47
C ASP A 17 -7.36 -1.41 2.77
N LYS A 18 -7.33 -1.36 1.45
CA LYS A 18 -6.14 -1.70 0.67
C LYS A 18 -5.01 -0.71 0.96
N PHE A 19 -5.33 0.57 1.07
CA PHE A 19 -4.37 1.61 1.41
C PHE A 19 -3.73 1.34 2.77
N HIS A 20 -4.56 0.98 3.76
CA HIS A 20 -4.10 0.67 5.10
C HIS A 20 -3.21 -0.59 5.12
N MET A 21 -3.62 -1.65 4.43
CA MET A 21 -2.83 -2.88 4.31
C MET A 21 -1.47 -2.61 3.68
N ASN A 22 -1.45 -1.80 2.62
CA ASN A 22 -0.20 -1.44 1.95
C ASN A 22 0.72 -0.65 2.87
N LYS A 23 0.16 0.25 3.67
CA LYS A 23 0.92 1.03 4.65
C LYS A 23 1.58 0.11 5.69
N GLU A 24 0.85 -0.87 6.19
CA GLU A 24 1.38 -1.86 7.12
C GLU A 24 2.48 -2.70 6.49
N ASN A 25 2.29 -3.11 5.23
CA ASN A 25 3.28 -3.90 4.50
C ASN A 25 4.58 -3.11 4.28
N ILE A 26 4.46 -1.84 3.94
CA ILE A 26 5.64 -0.95 3.80
C ILE A 26 6.37 -0.85 5.14
N GLN A 27 5.64 -0.66 6.22
CA GLN A 27 6.23 -0.57 7.56
C GLN A 27 6.96 -1.86 7.94
N TYR A 28 6.37 -3.01 7.64
CA TYR A 28 6.99 -4.30 7.87
C TYR A 28 8.30 -4.44 7.09
N CYS A 29 8.29 -4.07 5.81
CA CYS A 29 9.49 -4.12 4.96
C CYS A 29 10.58 -3.17 5.44
N GLU A 30 10.20 -1.96 5.86
CA GLU A 30 11.15 -0.97 6.40
C GLU A 30 11.79 -1.47 7.69
N ASN A 31 10.99 -2.06 8.58
CA ASN A 31 11.49 -2.65 9.82
C ASN A 31 12.48 -3.77 9.54
N TYR A 32 12.20 -4.62 8.56
CA TYR A 32 13.12 -5.67 8.15
C TYR A 32 14.46 -5.09 7.67
N ILE A 33 14.41 -4.07 6.83
CA ILE A 33 15.62 -3.43 6.28
C ILE A 33 16.45 -2.81 7.39
N ASN A 34 15.79 -2.16 8.37
CA ASN A 34 16.49 -1.42 9.44
C ASN A 34 17.00 -2.33 10.54
N ASP A 35 16.21 -3.31 10.96
CA ASP A 35 16.51 -4.09 12.17
C ASP A 35 16.98 -5.51 11.92
N GLY A 36 16.62 -6.08 10.75
CA GLY A 36 16.97 -7.46 10.42
C GLY A 36 16.24 -8.47 11.32
N PHE A 37 15.28 -9.18 10.77
CA PHE A 37 14.47 -10.09 11.58
C PHE A 37 15.06 -11.47 11.76
N LEU A 38 15.90 -11.92 10.82
CA LEU A 38 16.38 -13.29 10.85
C LEU A 38 17.83 -13.30 11.26
N ILE A 39 18.06 -13.84 12.45
CA ILE A 39 19.36 -13.89 13.10
C ILE A 39 20.30 -14.84 12.35
N GLU A 40 19.77 -15.81 11.61
CA GLU A 40 20.54 -16.87 10.95
C GLU A 40 20.76 -16.63 9.45
N GLU A 41 20.45 -15.46 8.94
CA GLU A 41 20.68 -15.18 7.53
C GLU A 41 22.17 -15.02 7.21
N THR A 42 22.61 -15.60 6.10
CA THR A 42 23.92 -15.31 5.57
C THR A 42 23.95 -13.89 5.05
N LYS A 43 25.15 -13.33 4.90
CA LYS A 43 25.32 -11.97 4.38
C LYS A 43 24.69 -11.83 2.98
N GLN A 44 24.85 -12.83 2.12
CA GLN A 44 24.28 -12.82 0.77
C GLN A 44 22.76 -12.87 0.80
N GLU A 45 22.20 -13.71 1.66
CA GLU A 45 20.74 -13.80 1.82
C GLU A 45 20.16 -12.50 2.33
N LYS A 46 20.82 -11.88 3.30
CA LYS A 46 20.40 -10.60 3.86
C LYS A 46 20.40 -9.50 2.80
N GLU A 47 21.45 -9.42 1.99
CA GLU A 47 21.54 -8.42 0.91
C GLU A 47 20.40 -8.62 -0.11
N ARG A 48 20.16 -9.87 -0.48
CA ARG A 48 19.11 -10.24 -1.43
C ARG A 48 17.72 -9.90 -0.88
N ASN A 49 17.48 -10.18 0.39
CA ASN A 49 16.22 -9.92 1.05
C ASN A 49 15.98 -8.41 1.24
N ILE A 50 17.01 -7.65 1.55
CA ILE A 50 16.93 -6.19 1.64
C ILE A 50 16.54 -5.60 0.29
N GLU A 51 17.17 -6.07 -0.78
CA GLU A 51 16.86 -5.59 -2.13
C GLU A 51 15.44 -5.92 -2.55
N SER A 52 15.00 -7.16 -2.28
CA SER A 52 13.61 -7.57 -2.55
C SER A 52 12.61 -6.73 -1.78
N ASN A 53 12.88 -6.43 -0.52
CA ASN A 53 12.01 -5.57 0.30
C ASN A 53 11.98 -4.14 -0.21
N LYS A 54 13.10 -3.60 -0.67
CA LYS A 54 13.15 -2.26 -1.28
C LYS A 54 12.30 -2.19 -2.55
N GLU A 55 12.37 -3.23 -3.40
CA GLU A 55 11.54 -3.30 -4.61
C GLU A 55 10.06 -3.36 -4.25
N LEU A 56 9.71 -4.17 -3.25
CA LEU A 56 8.33 -4.29 -2.79
C LEU A 56 7.81 -2.96 -2.25
N ILE A 57 8.61 -2.26 -1.46
CA ILE A 57 8.28 -0.92 -0.96
C ILE A 57 8.01 0.03 -2.12
N HIS A 58 8.87 0.02 -3.12
CA HIS A 58 8.73 0.89 -4.29
C HIS A 58 7.43 0.63 -5.03
N LYS A 59 7.15 -0.64 -5.35
CA LYS A 59 5.92 -1.05 -6.03
C LYS A 59 4.69 -0.69 -5.21
N THR A 60 4.74 -0.93 -3.91
CA THR A 60 3.63 -0.65 -3.02
C THR A 60 3.36 0.85 -2.91
N ARG A 61 4.41 1.67 -2.88
CA ARG A 61 4.26 3.13 -2.88
C ARG A 61 3.63 3.66 -4.15
N LEU A 62 3.95 3.08 -5.31
CA LEU A 62 3.31 3.43 -6.56
C LEU A 62 1.82 3.08 -6.53
N GLU A 63 1.47 1.91 -6.01
CA GLU A 63 0.07 1.52 -5.83
C GLU A 63 -0.65 2.45 -4.86
N GLN A 64 -0.01 2.83 -3.75
CA GLN A 64 -0.57 3.79 -2.79
C GLN A 64 -0.91 5.13 -3.46
N ARG A 65 -0.04 5.58 -4.34
CA ARG A 65 -0.27 6.83 -5.09
C ARG A 65 -1.52 6.72 -5.96
N GLU A 66 -1.68 5.60 -6.65
CA GLU A 66 -2.86 5.37 -7.50
C GLU A 66 -4.13 5.21 -6.67
N LEU A 67 -4.06 4.52 -5.52
CA LEU A 67 -5.17 4.40 -4.60
C LEU A 67 -5.61 5.77 -4.05
N PHE A 68 -4.65 6.62 -3.73
CA PHE A 68 -4.92 7.98 -3.26
C PHE A 68 -5.65 8.81 -4.32
N LYS A 69 -5.21 8.71 -5.57
CA LYS A 69 -5.87 9.38 -6.69
C LYS A 69 -7.30 8.91 -6.87
N LEU A 70 -7.52 7.59 -6.79
CA LEU A 70 -8.86 7.01 -6.88
C LEU A 70 -9.74 7.48 -5.72
N LEU A 71 -9.22 7.48 -4.50
CA LEU A 71 -9.97 7.92 -3.34
C LEU A 71 -10.42 9.37 -3.48
N ASN A 72 -9.51 10.26 -3.92
CA ASN A 72 -9.83 11.67 -4.15
C ASN A 72 -10.90 11.83 -5.23
N LYS A 73 -10.80 11.05 -6.29
CA LYS A 73 -11.78 11.09 -7.39
C LYS A 73 -13.18 10.76 -6.91
N PHE A 74 -13.32 9.70 -6.09
CA PHE A 74 -14.63 9.30 -5.56
C PHE A 74 -15.15 10.27 -4.51
N THR A 75 -14.28 10.77 -3.63
CA THR A 75 -14.68 11.74 -2.60
C THR A 75 -15.10 13.08 -3.19
N LEU A 76 -14.37 13.57 -4.18
CA LEU A 76 -14.72 14.82 -4.87
C LEU A 76 -16.07 14.72 -5.57
N ASN A 77 -16.37 13.58 -6.20
CA ASN A 77 -17.65 13.33 -6.84
C ASN A 77 -18.81 13.33 -5.84
N GLU A 78 -18.57 12.97 -4.59
CA GLU A 78 -19.59 13.04 -3.54
C GLU A 78 -19.85 14.47 -3.09
N VAL A 79 -18.82 15.32 -3.10
CA VAL A 79 -18.91 16.72 -2.67
C VAL A 79 -19.59 17.60 -3.72
N GLU A 80 -19.46 17.26 -4.99
CA GLU A 80 -20.04 18.04 -6.10
C GLU A 80 -21.53 17.79 -6.32
N VAL A 81 -22.11 16.89 -5.60
CA VAL A 81 -23.55 16.60 -5.69
C VAL A 81 -24.27 17.22 -4.50
#